data_18b1eb86cec83c218f2624567c459814
#
_entry.id   18b1eb86cec83c218f2624567c459814
#
_cell.length_a   1.000
_cell.length_b   1.000
_cell.length_c   1.000
_cell.angle_alpha   90.00
_cell.angle_beta   90.00
_cell.angle_gamma   90.00
#
_symmetry.space_group_name_H-M   'P 1'
#
loop_
_entity.id
_entity.type
_entity.pdbx_description
1 polymer ?
#
loop_
_entity_poly.entity_id
_entity_poly.type
_entity_poly.pdbx_seq_one_letter_code
_entity_poly.pdbx_strand_id
1 'polypeptide(L)' 'MKKEIRRIQSNVKDESLVEKRRQQILRASIRLFREKGFHRATTREIAASAGFSIGTLYEYVRTKEDVLYLICDRIYDKVS' A
#
# COMPACT_ATOMS: atom_id res chain seq x y z
N MET A 1 31.25 -4.15 2.38
CA MET A 1 30.98 -3.81 1.91
C MET A 1 31.20 -3.47 1.79
N LYS A 2 30.77 -3.42 1.65
CA LYS A 2 30.53 -2.98 1.20
C LYS A 2 30.50 -2.43 0.76
N LYS A 3 30.18 -2.29 0.51
CA LYS A 3 29.80 -1.78 -0.07
C LYS A 3 29.54 -1.58 -0.47
N GLU A 4 29.28 -1.65 -0.86
CA GLU A 4 28.68 -1.52 -1.42
C GLU A 4 28.16 -1.34 -1.32
N ILE A 5 27.85 -1.40 -1.19
CA ILE A 5 27.10 -1.08 -1.29
C ILE A 5 26.92 -0.22 -1.08
N ARG A 6 26.98 0.68 -1.39
CA ARG A 6 26.68 1.63 -1.35
C ARG A 6 25.76 2.22 -1.97
N ARG A 7 25.33 2.51 -3.05
CA ARG A 7 24.44 2.89 -3.83
C ARG A 7 23.21 2.20 -3.67
N ILE A 8 23.32 1.16 -3.41
CA ILE A 8 22.29 0.31 -3.10
C ILE A 8 21.59 0.73 -1.89
N GLN A 9 22.21 1.54 -1.11
CA GLN A 9 21.66 2.03 0.03
C GLN A 9 20.38 2.69 -0.17
N SER A 10 20.12 3.34 -1.27
CA SER A 10 18.87 3.98 -1.50
C SER A 10 17.76 2.97 -1.62
N ASN A 11 18.04 1.77 -2.09
CA ASN A 11 17.04 0.75 -2.19
C ASN A 11 16.54 0.32 -0.83
N VAL A 12 17.42 0.20 0.11
CA VAL A 12 17.05 -0.20 1.44
C VAL A 12 16.13 0.82 2.06
N LYS A 13 16.46 2.09 1.84
CA LYS A 13 15.67 3.16 2.32
C LYS A 13 14.30 3.11 1.69
N ASP A 14 14.26 2.81 0.40
CA ASP A 14 13.02 2.76 -0.35
C ASP A 14 12.11 1.65 0.15
N GLU A 15 12.68 0.52 0.55
CA GLU A 15 11.88 -0.57 1.07
C GLU A 15 11.13 -0.19 2.33
N SER A 16 11.79 0.54 3.20
CA SER A 16 11.15 0.99 4.42
C SER A 16 10.01 1.95 4.11
N LEU A 17 10.23 2.85 3.16
CA LEU A 17 9.23 3.81 2.76
C LEU A 17 8.07 3.12 2.06
N VAL A 18 8.37 2.14 1.24
CA VAL A 18 7.35 1.38 0.53
C VAL A 18 6.43 0.68 1.53
N GLU A 19 7.01 0.08 2.56
CA GLU A 19 6.21 -0.61 3.55
C GLU A 19 5.30 0.37 4.31
N LYS A 20 5.81 1.53 4.63
CA LYS A 20 5.01 2.54 5.30
C LYS A 20 3.84 2.97 4.45
N ARG A 21 4.09 3.18 3.17
CA ARG A 21 3.05 3.61 2.25
C ARG A 21 2.02 2.54 2.03
N ARG A 22 2.46 1.28 1.97
CA ARG A 22 1.52 0.17 1.86
C ARG A 22 0.60 0.13 3.06
N GLN A 23 1.12 0.37 4.24
CA GLN A 23 0.29 0.39 5.43
C GLN A 23 -0.71 1.53 5.39
N GLN A 24 -0.32 2.68 4.89
CA GLN A 24 -1.22 3.80 4.76
C GLN A 24 -2.36 3.47 3.80
N ILE A 25 -2.03 2.83 2.69
CA ILE A 25 -3.02 2.41 1.71
C ILE A 25 -3.97 1.39 2.32
N LEU A 26 -3.43 0.42 3.05
CA LEU A 26 -4.26 -0.60 3.66
C LEU A 26 -5.22 -0.02 4.68
N ARG A 27 -4.76 0.88 5.51
CA ARG A 27 -5.63 1.48 6.53
C ARG A 27 -6.73 2.30 5.88
N ALA A 28 -6.38 3.09 4.86
CA ALA A 28 -7.37 3.90 4.17
C ALA A 28 -8.39 3.01 3.48
N SER A 29 -7.93 1.94 2.87
CA SER A 29 -8.81 1.03 2.14
C SER A 29 -9.76 0.30 3.07
N ILE A 30 -9.25 -0.20 4.17
CA ILE A 30 -10.07 -0.92 5.13
C ILE A 30 -11.17 0.00 5.64
N ARG A 31 -10.82 1.23 5.98
CA ARG A 31 -11.79 2.18 6.45
C ARG A 31 -12.88 2.46 5.42
N LEU A 32 -12.47 2.71 4.18
CA LEU A 32 -13.42 3.00 3.12
C LEU A 32 -14.31 1.79 2.81
N PHE A 33 -13.74 0.60 2.81
CA PHE A 33 -14.50 -0.61 2.55
C PHE A 33 -15.55 -0.84 3.64
N ARG A 34 -15.21 -0.48 4.86
CA ARG A 34 -16.15 -0.63 5.96
C ARG A 34 -17.24 0.43 5.93
N GLU A 35 -16.90 1.63 5.53
CA GLU A 35 -17.85 2.73 5.49
C GLU A 35 -18.78 2.68 4.29
N LYS A 36 -18.23 2.38 3.14
CA LYS A 36 -18.99 2.44 1.90
C LYS A 36 -19.23 1.09 1.23
N GLY A 37 -18.49 0.09 1.61
CA GLY A 37 -18.51 -1.20 0.98
C GLY A 37 -17.50 -1.25 -0.15
N PHE A 38 -17.03 -2.44 -0.46
CA PHE A 38 -15.99 -2.63 -1.47
C PHE A 38 -16.40 -2.09 -2.84
N HIS A 39 -17.62 -2.35 -3.25
CA HIS A 39 -18.07 -1.97 -4.58
C HIS A 39 -18.16 -0.46 -4.77
N ARG A 40 -18.47 0.25 -3.72
CA ARG A 40 -18.65 1.70 -3.81
C ARG A 40 -17.38 2.49 -3.60
N ALA A 41 -16.38 1.89 -2.99
CA ALA A 41 -15.11 2.55 -2.79
C ALA A 41 -14.36 2.60 -4.12
N THR A 42 -13.62 3.67 -4.34
CA THR A 42 -12.86 3.83 -5.59
C THR A 42 -11.39 3.99 -5.25
N THR A 43 -10.53 3.69 -6.22
CA THR A 43 -9.09 3.87 -6.02
C THR A 43 -8.76 5.33 -5.78
N ARG A 44 -9.51 6.23 -6.40
CA ARG A 44 -9.30 7.66 -6.22
C ARG A 44 -9.56 8.05 -4.77
N GLU A 45 -10.60 7.50 -4.18
CA GLU A 45 -10.92 7.75 -2.78
C GLU A 45 -9.86 7.16 -1.85
N ILE A 46 -9.36 5.98 -2.21
CA ILE A 46 -8.31 5.35 -1.43
C ILE A 46 -7.07 6.23 -1.43
N ALA A 47 -6.67 6.71 -2.60
CA ALA A 47 -5.50 7.58 -2.72
C ALA A 47 -5.68 8.83 -1.86
N ALA A 48 -6.81 9.48 -1.98
CA ALA A 48 -7.08 10.70 -1.22
C ALA A 48 -7.04 10.43 0.28
N SER A 49 -7.65 9.35 0.71
CA SER A 49 -7.71 8.99 2.12
C SER A 49 -6.33 8.63 2.67
N ALA A 50 -5.49 8.04 1.85
CA ALA A 50 -4.14 7.68 2.25
C ALA A 50 -3.17 8.86 2.17
N GLY A 51 -3.59 9.96 1.55
CA GLY A 51 -2.75 11.14 1.42
C GLY A 51 -1.86 11.10 0.19
N PHE A 52 -2.25 10.35 -0.84
CA PHE A 52 -1.46 10.20 -2.05
C PHE A 52 -2.20 10.73 -3.26
N SER A 53 -1.46 11.07 -4.30
CA SER A 53 -2.07 11.30 -5.59
C SER A 53 -2.46 9.95 -6.17
N ILE A 54 -3.36 9.96 -7.14
CA ILE A 54 -3.78 8.71 -7.78
C ILE A 54 -2.61 8.06 -8.51
N GLY A 55 -1.72 8.88 -9.08
CA GLY A 55 -0.53 8.36 -9.74
C GLY A 55 0.38 7.61 -8.78
N THR A 56 0.56 8.17 -7.59
CA THR A 56 1.37 7.52 -6.58
C THR A 56 0.74 6.21 -6.14
N LEU A 57 -0.58 6.19 -5.97
CA LEU A 57 -1.27 4.98 -5.59
C LEU A 57 -1.02 3.87 -6.61
N TYR A 58 -1.09 4.21 -7.89
CA TYR A 58 -0.92 3.23 -8.96
C TYR A 58 0.49 2.64 -9.02
N GLU A 59 1.44 3.23 -8.33
CA GLU A 59 2.77 2.64 -8.21
C GLU A 59 2.74 1.43 -7.28
N TYR A 60 1.75 1.35 -6.42
CA TYR A 60 1.64 0.27 -5.44
C TYR A 60 0.55 -0.74 -5.79
N VAL A 61 -0.59 -0.24 -6.21
CA VAL A 61 -1.73 -1.09 -6.58
C VAL A 61 -2.41 -0.48 -7.78
N ARG A 62 -3.00 -1.29 -8.63
CA ARG A 62 -3.67 -0.80 -9.81
C ARG A 62 -5.18 -0.83 -9.71
N THR A 63 -5.70 -1.75 -8.92
CA THR A 63 -7.14 -1.92 -8.79
C THR A 63 -7.52 -2.11 -7.35
N LYS A 64 -8.80 -2.02 -7.07
CA LYS A 64 -9.31 -2.31 -5.72
C LYS A 64 -9.02 -3.74 -5.34
N GLU A 65 -9.08 -4.63 -6.33
CA GLU A 65 -8.84 -6.04 -6.09
C GLU A 65 -7.40 -6.27 -5.63
N ASP A 66 -6.46 -5.50 -6.19
CA ASP A 66 -5.06 -5.60 -5.76
C ASP A 66 -4.94 -5.22 -4.28
N VAL A 67 -5.68 -4.19 -3.86
CA VAL A 67 -5.66 -3.78 -2.46
C VAL A 67 -6.21 -4.89 -1.59
N LEU A 68 -7.25 -5.54 -2.05
CA LEU A 68 -7.86 -6.64 -1.32
C LEU A 68 -6.86 -7.78 -1.14
N TYR A 69 -6.06 -8.07 -2.15
CA TYR A 69 -5.03 -9.09 -2.05
C TYR A 69 -3.99 -8.70 -1.00
N LEU A 70 -3.62 -7.42 -0.95
CA LEU A 70 -2.67 -6.96 0.05
C LEU A 70 -3.22 -7.13 1.47
N ILE A 71 -4.50 -6.85 1.64
CA ILE A 71 -5.16 -7.02 2.94
C ILE A 71 -5.15 -8.48 3.35
N CYS A 72 -5.52 -9.35 2.43
CA CYS A 72 -5.55 -10.78 2.72
C CYS A 72 -4.16 -11.31 3.04
N ASP A 73 -3.17 -10.85 2.31
CA ASP A 73 -1.80 -11.25 2.51
C ASP A 73 -1.33 -10.91 3.92
N ARG A 74 -1.64 -9.70 4.37
CA ARG A 74 -1.27 -9.26 5.70
C ARG A 74 -1.94 -10.08 6.77
N ILE A 75 -3.22 -10.35 6.59
CA ILE A 75 -3.96 -11.15 7.55
C ILE A 75 -3.40 -12.57 7.60
N TYR A 76 -3.11 -13.12 6.45
CA TYR A 76 -2.58 -14.47 6.37
C TYR A 76 -1.22 -14.56 7.07
N ASP A 77 -0.37 -13.57 6.86
CA ASP A 77 0.93 -13.54 7.52
C ASP A 77 0.79 -13.50 9.03
N LYS A 78 -0.19 -12.76 9.52
CA LYS A 78 -0.39 -12.65 10.94
C LYS A 78 -0.86 -13.93 11.59
N VAL A 79 -1.65 -14.69 10.88
CA VAL A 79 -2.17 -15.93 11.43
C VAL A 79 -1.19 -17.07 11.26
N SER A 80 -0.28 -16.96 10.31
CA SER A 80 0.74 -17.98 10.14
C SER A 80 1.85 -17.78 11.12
#